data_c61860ed82b49a865eb7580c4dd6f7ee
#
_entry.id   c61860ed82b49a865eb7580c4dd6f7ee
#
_cell.length_a   1.000
_cell.length_b   1.000
_cell.length_c   1.000
_cell.angle_alpha   90.00
_cell.angle_beta   90.00
_cell.angle_gamma   90.00
#
_symmetry.space_group_name_H-M   'P 1'
#
loop_
_entity.id
_entity.type
_entity.pdbx_description
1 polymer ?
#
loop_
_entity_poly.entity_id
_entity_poly.type
_entity_poly.pdbx_seq_one_letter_code
_entity_poly.pdbx_strand_id
1 'polypeptide(L)'
;MKITTLLENKTTCDALRCEHGLSLYIETAKHKILFDSGASDAFWENAKALGIDLAQVDIAFLSHAHNDHCGGLLTFLRGNRTAKVYLQKEAFGDYYVVTPTKCAFIGLDQIGRASCRERV
;
A
#
# COMPACT_ATOMS: atom_id res chain seq x y z
N MET A 1 -3.22 -20.25 -5.91
CA MET A 1 -3.17 -18.84 -5.51
C MET A 1 -3.34 -18.74 -4.01
N LYS A 2 -2.55 -17.91 -3.36
CA LYS A 2 -2.61 -17.67 -1.91
C LYS A 2 -2.72 -16.18 -1.67
N ILE A 3 -3.64 -15.77 -0.81
CA ILE A 3 -3.82 -14.36 -0.41
C ILE A 3 -3.57 -14.25 1.08
N THR A 4 -2.68 -13.34 1.46
CA THR A 4 -2.36 -13.03 2.86
C THR A 4 -2.74 -11.59 3.13
N THR A 5 -3.57 -11.34 4.14
CA THR A 5 -3.87 -9.99 4.59
C THR A 5 -2.68 -9.47 5.39
N LEU A 6 -2.03 -8.43 4.88
CA LEU A 6 -0.92 -7.77 5.57
C LEU A 6 -1.41 -6.69 6.53
N LEU A 7 -2.51 -6.04 6.18
CA LEU A 7 -3.07 -4.97 7.00
C LEU A 7 -4.56 -4.85 6.78
N GLU A 8 -5.28 -4.67 7.87
CA GLU A 8 -6.68 -4.26 7.88
C GLU A 8 -7.00 -3.53 9.19
N ASN A 9 -8.27 -3.14 9.37
CA ASN A 9 -8.69 -2.31 10.51
C ASN A 9 -8.60 -3.03 11.85
N LYS A 10 -8.59 -4.36 11.87
CA LYS A 10 -8.58 -5.18 13.09
C LYS A 10 -7.56 -6.31 12.98
N THR A 11 -7.09 -6.76 14.13
CA THR A 11 -6.28 -7.98 14.21
C THR A 11 -6.66 -8.77 15.46
N THR A 12 -6.55 -10.10 15.37
CA THR A 12 -6.64 -10.99 16.50
C THR A 12 -5.26 -11.49 16.95
N CYS A 13 -4.21 -11.06 16.26
CA CYS A 13 -2.83 -11.44 16.55
C CYS A 13 -2.06 -10.27 17.14
N ASP A 14 -1.58 -10.42 18.39
CA ASP A 14 -0.84 -9.35 19.08
C ASP A 14 0.51 -9.02 18.41
N ALA A 15 1.06 -9.93 17.62
CA ALA A 15 2.31 -9.70 16.89
C ALA A 15 2.12 -8.83 15.63
N LEU A 16 0.89 -8.56 15.23
CA LEU A 16 0.55 -7.78 14.03
C LEU A 16 -0.10 -6.46 14.40
N ARG A 17 0.25 -5.42 13.66
CA ARG A 17 -0.36 -4.10 13.78
C ARG A 17 -1.66 -4.05 12.98
N CYS A 18 -2.59 -3.23 13.42
CA CYS A 18 -3.79 -2.88 12.64
C CYS A 18 -3.93 -1.36 12.57
N GLU A 19 -4.53 -0.89 11.50
CA GLU A 19 -4.88 0.52 11.31
C GLU A 19 -6.01 0.60 10.28
N HIS A 20 -6.66 1.75 10.17
CA HIS A 20 -7.64 1.97 9.13
C HIS A 20 -6.95 1.91 7.77
N GLY A 21 -7.30 0.92 6.96
CA GLY A 21 -6.68 0.70 5.66
C GLY A 21 -6.65 -0.77 5.25
N LEU A 22 -6.04 -1.03 4.11
CA LEU A 22 -5.95 -2.37 3.55
C LEU A 22 -4.61 -2.57 2.86
N SER A 23 -4.04 -3.76 3.03
CA SER A 23 -2.94 -4.26 2.21
C SER A 23 -3.01 -5.78 2.12
N LEU A 24 -2.92 -6.29 0.90
CA LEU A 24 -2.97 -7.73 0.62
C LEU A 24 -1.70 -8.15 -0.12
N TYR A 25 -1.17 -9.31 0.25
CA TYR A 25 -0.11 -9.98 -0.49
C TYR A 25 -0.68 -11.21 -1.18
N ILE A 26 -0.45 -11.30 -2.49
CA ILE A 26 -1.04 -12.34 -3.33
C ILE A 26 0.06 -13.09 -4.05
N GLU A 27 0.11 -14.40 -3.85
CA GLU A 27 1.01 -15.29 -4.59
C GLU A 27 0.22 -16.09 -5.62
N THR A 28 0.65 -16.01 -6.87
CA THR A 28 0.17 -16.87 -7.94
C THR A 28 1.30 -17.81 -8.38
N ALA A 29 1.03 -18.68 -9.36
CA ALA A 29 2.06 -19.54 -9.91
C ALA A 29 3.21 -18.75 -10.58
N LYS A 30 2.96 -17.52 -11.02
CA LYS A 30 3.91 -16.71 -11.80
C LYS A 30 4.32 -15.40 -11.13
N HIS A 31 3.51 -14.88 -10.21
CA HIS A 31 3.69 -13.54 -9.69
C HIS A 31 3.53 -13.47 -8.19
N LYS A 32 4.27 -12.52 -7.59
CA LYS A 32 4.08 -12.04 -6.23
C LYS A 32 3.57 -10.61 -6.30
N ILE A 33 2.40 -10.36 -5.75
CA ILE A 33 1.64 -9.14 -5.97
C ILE A 33 1.36 -8.46 -4.64
N LEU A 34 1.58 -7.16 -4.59
CA LEU A 34 1.08 -6.31 -3.51
C LEU A 34 -0.17 -5.56 -4.00
N PHE A 35 -1.26 -5.65 -3.24
CA PHE A 35 -2.49 -4.92 -3.52
C PHE A 35 -2.75 -3.96 -2.36
N ASP A 36 -2.67 -2.67 -2.61
CA ASP A 36 -2.72 -1.57 -1.65
C ASP A 36 -1.64 -1.66 -0.56
N SER A 37 -1.41 -0.59 0.16
CA SER A 37 -0.27 -0.46 1.07
C SER A 37 -0.62 0.12 2.45
N GLY A 38 -1.92 0.22 2.78
CA GLY A 38 -2.35 0.79 4.04
C GLY A 38 -2.01 2.28 4.17
N ALA A 39 -2.09 2.79 5.39
CA ALA A 39 -1.88 4.21 5.68
C ALA A 39 -0.43 4.55 6.08
N SER A 40 0.36 3.55 6.49
CA SER A 40 1.72 3.75 7.01
C SER A 40 2.64 2.59 6.60
N ASP A 41 3.72 2.41 7.33
CA ASP A 41 4.63 1.26 7.16
C ASP A 41 4.13 -0.03 7.84
N ALA A 42 2.96 -0.02 8.46
CA ALA A 42 2.45 -1.16 9.21
C ALA A 42 2.37 -2.44 8.37
N PHE A 43 1.92 -2.35 7.12
CA PHE A 43 1.87 -3.49 6.20
C PHE A 43 3.25 -4.13 5.99
N TRP A 44 4.28 -3.30 5.89
CA TRP A 44 5.66 -3.75 5.70
C TRP A 44 6.18 -4.50 6.93
N GLU A 45 5.94 -3.95 8.12
CA GLU A 45 6.33 -4.58 9.37
C GLU A 45 5.55 -5.89 9.59
N ASN A 46 4.27 -5.92 9.25
CA ASN A 46 3.47 -7.14 9.32
C ASN A 46 3.97 -8.21 8.36
N ALA A 47 4.36 -7.84 7.14
CA ALA A 47 4.95 -8.77 6.19
C ALA A 47 6.22 -9.42 6.77
N LYS A 48 7.09 -8.62 7.39
CA LYS A 48 8.29 -9.13 8.06
C LYS A 48 7.93 -10.12 9.18
N ALA A 49 6.96 -9.78 10.00
CA ALA A 49 6.50 -10.66 11.09
C ALA A 49 5.93 -12.00 10.55
N LEU A 50 5.32 -11.98 9.36
CA LEU A 50 4.77 -13.16 8.69
C LEU A 50 5.80 -13.92 7.84
N GLY A 51 7.06 -13.47 7.82
CA GLY A 51 8.10 -14.09 7.01
C GLY A 51 7.97 -13.83 5.51
N ILE A 52 7.26 -12.78 5.12
CA ILE A 52 7.05 -12.40 3.72
C ILE A 52 8.05 -11.31 3.34
N ASP A 53 8.85 -11.56 2.30
CA ASP A 53 9.82 -10.60 1.76
C ASP A 53 9.20 -9.79 0.63
N LEU A 54 8.73 -8.58 0.93
CA LEU A 54 8.11 -7.69 -0.05
C LEU A 54 9.10 -7.16 -1.11
N ALA A 55 10.40 -7.33 -0.91
CA ALA A 55 11.39 -7.03 -1.96
C ALA A 55 11.27 -7.98 -3.15
N GLN A 56 10.62 -9.13 -2.98
CA GLN A 56 10.40 -10.13 -4.03
C GLN A 56 9.10 -9.90 -4.82
N VAL A 57 8.29 -8.93 -4.45
CA VAL A 57 7.06 -8.56 -5.20
C VAL A 57 7.47 -8.04 -6.58
N ASP A 58 6.82 -8.53 -7.62
CA ASP A 58 7.07 -8.11 -9.00
C ASP A 58 5.99 -7.17 -9.56
N ILE A 59 4.80 -7.18 -8.98
CA ILE A 59 3.70 -6.31 -9.38
C ILE A 59 3.03 -5.71 -8.14
N ALA A 60 2.79 -4.40 -8.17
CA ALA A 60 1.99 -3.71 -7.16
C ALA A 60 0.79 -3.03 -7.81
N PHE A 61 -0.39 -3.18 -7.21
CA PHE A 61 -1.60 -2.49 -7.61
C PHE A 61 -2.06 -1.54 -6.53
N LEU A 62 -2.46 -0.35 -6.94
CA LEU A 62 -3.11 0.61 -6.07
C LEU A 62 -4.57 0.76 -6.52
N SER A 63 -5.51 0.41 -5.64
CA SER A 63 -6.94 0.45 -5.96
C SER A 63 -7.44 1.88 -6.18
N HIS A 64 -7.02 2.79 -5.30
CA HIS A 64 -7.33 4.21 -5.37
C HIS A 64 -6.37 5.00 -4.48
N ALA A 65 -6.31 6.31 -4.64
CA ALA A 65 -5.32 7.16 -3.98
C ALA A 65 -5.86 7.84 -2.71
N HIS A 66 -6.56 7.08 -1.87
CA HIS A 66 -6.83 7.52 -0.50
C HIS A 66 -5.69 7.04 0.42
N ASN A 67 -5.33 7.83 1.42
CA ASN A 67 -4.14 7.60 2.24
C ASN A 67 -4.17 6.27 3.01
N ASP A 68 -5.33 5.76 3.33
CA ASP A 68 -5.50 4.46 3.99
C ASP A 68 -5.23 3.26 3.07
N HIS A 69 -5.04 3.51 1.77
CA HIS A 69 -4.67 2.51 0.76
C HIS A 69 -3.33 2.81 0.09
N CYS A 70 -2.95 4.07 -0.02
CA CYS A 70 -1.71 4.48 -0.69
C CYS A 70 -0.63 5.01 0.27
N GLY A 71 -0.92 5.16 1.54
CA GLY A 71 -0.02 5.81 2.50
C GLY A 71 1.31 5.08 2.69
N GLY A 72 1.33 3.76 2.54
CA GLY A 72 2.54 2.95 2.64
C GLY A 72 3.33 2.81 1.33
N LEU A 73 2.84 3.36 0.22
CA LEU A 73 3.45 3.14 -1.09
C LEU A 73 4.92 3.58 -1.14
N LEU A 74 5.28 4.69 -0.52
CA LEU A 74 6.67 5.15 -0.49
C LEU A 74 7.58 4.17 0.28
N THR A 75 7.10 3.61 1.38
CA THR A 75 7.81 2.55 2.11
C THR A 75 8.08 1.36 1.19
N PHE A 76 7.06 0.93 0.45
CA PHE A 76 7.20 -0.15 -0.52
C PHE A 76 8.25 0.18 -1.60
N LEU A 77 8.16 1.35 -2.20
CA LEU A 77 9.06 1.76 -3.28
C LEU A 77 10.52 1.91 -2.82
N ARG A 78 10.74 2.25 -1.56
CA ARG A 78 12.09 2.30 -0.97
C ARG A 78 12.66 0.91 -0.72
N GLY A 79 11.83 -0.05 -0.34
CA GLY A 79 12.25 -1.42 -0.05
C GLY A 79 12.20 -2.37 -1.23
N ASN A 80 11.55 -1.99 -2.32
CA ASN A 80 11.44 -2.78 -3.54
C ASN A 80 11.81 -1.90 -4.74
N ARG A 81 12.85 -2.28 -5.47
CA ARG A 81 13.42 -1.49 -6.57
C ARG A 81 12.99 -1.94 -7.96
N THR A 82 12.26 -3.04 -8.08
CA THR A 82 12.03 -3.71 -9.36
C THR A 82 10.57 -3.87 -9.75
N ALA A 83 9.65 -3.84 -8.78
CA ALA A 83 8.23 -4.05 -9.04
C ALA A 83 7.65 -2.99 -9.99
N LYS A 84 6.79 -3.43 -10.89
CA LYS A 84 5.94 -2.53 -11.68
C LYS A 84 4.74 -2.11 -10.83
N VAL A 85 4.40 -0.84 -10.90
CA VAL A 85 3.26 -0.29 -10.15
C VAL A 85 2.15 0.09 -11.10
N TYR A 86 0.96 -0.47 -10.87
CA TYR A 86 -0.25 -0.18 -11.64
C TYR A 86 -1.22 0.62 -10.76
N LEU A 87 -1.65 1.76 -11.28
CA LEU A 87 -2.62 2.61 -10.61
C LEU A 87 -3.47 3.35 -11.62
N GLN A 88 -4.61 3.85 -11.18
CA GLN A 88 -5.50 4.66 -12.00
C GLN A 88 -4.80 5.99 -12.33
N LYS A 89 -5.06 6.51 -13.53
CA LYS A 89 -4.56 7.83 -13.95
C LYS A 89 -4.96 8.92 -12.95
N GLU A 90 -6.16 8.84 -12.44
CA GLU A 90 -6.73 9.78 -11.48
C GLU A 90 -6.07 9.71 -10.10
N ALA A 91 -5.25 8.70 -9.81
CA ALA A 91 -4.52 8.58 -8.54
C ALA A 91 -3.57 9.76 -8.27
N PHE A 92 -3.15 10.47 -9.31
CA PHE A 92 -2.30 11.65 -9.17
C PHE A 92 -3.10 12.94 -8.88
N GLY A 93 -4.42 12.85 -8.76
CA GLY A 93 -5.28 13.97 -8.39
C GLY A 93 -5.13 14.38 -6.92
N ASP A 94 -5.72 15.51 -6.60
CA ASP A 94 -5.76 16.03 -5.23
C ASP A 94 -7.08 15.63 -4.59
N TYR A 95 -7.00 14.81 -3.53
CA TYR A 95 -8.18 14.29 -2.84
C TYR A 95 -8.22 14.79 -1.40
N TYR A 96 -9.40 15.18 -0.95
CA TYR A 96 -9.63 15.76 0.38
C TYR A 96 -10.80 15.06 1.06
N VAL A 97 -10.72 14.92 2.37
CA VAL A 97 -11.89 14.69 3.21
C VAL A 97 -12.37 16.02 3.74
N VAL A 98 -13.66 16.27 3.63
CA VAL A 98 -14.29 17.51 4.10
C VAL A 98 -15.38 17.17 5.11
N THR A 99 -15.26 17.76 6.30
CA THR A 99 -16.27 17.68 7.35
C THR A 99 -16.68 19.11 7.71
N PRO A 100 -17.77 19.34 8.52
CA PRO A 100 -18.14 20.68 8.92
C PRO A 100 -17.04 21.49 9.63
N THR A 101 -16.05 20.79 10.22
CA THR A 101 -14.98 21.41 11.02
C THR A 101 -13.58 21.21 10.44
N LYS A 102 -13.44 20.44 9.35
CA LYS A 102 -12.12 20.02 8.87
C LYS A 102 -12.10 19.80 7.36
N CYS A 103 -11.00 20.22 6.73
CA CYS A 103 -10.64 19.82 5.37
C CYS A 103 -9.20 19.30 5.40
N ALA A 104 -8.99 18.05 5.02
CA ALA A 104 -7.67 17.42 5.06
C ALA A 104 -7.36 16.71 3.75
N PHE A 105 -6.12 16.87 3.25
CA PHE A 105 -5.61 16.13 2.10
C PHE A 105 -5.45 14.65 2.46
N ILE A 106 -6.01 13.77 1.67
CA ILE A 106 -5.97 12.31 1.86
C ILE A 106 -5.46 11.56 0.64
N GLY A 107 -4.88 12.25 -0.33
CA GLY A 107 -4.39 11.65 -1.56
C GLY A 107 -2.95 11.14 -1.44
N LEU A 108 -2.40 10.77 -2.59
CA LEU A 108 -1.00 10.37 -2.72
C LEU A 108 -0.09 11.58 -2.54
N ASP A 109 0.89 11.50 -1.65
CA ASP A 109 1.80 12.63 -1.40
C ASP A 109 2.73 12.90 -2.60
N GLN A 110 3.38 14.08 -2.61
CA GLN A 110 4.21 14.49 -3.74
C GLN A 110 5.43 13.61 -3.94
N ILE A 111 6.04 13.12 -2.86
CA ILE A 111 7.20 12.23 -2.94
C ILE A 111 6.77 10.88 -3.52
N GLY A 112 5.65 10.35 -3.04
CA GLY A 112 5.05 9.12 -3.57
C GLY A 112 4.67 9.25 -5.04
N ARG A 113 4.12 10.40 -5.46
CA ARG A 113 3.80 10.69 -6.87
C ARG A 113 5.04 10.64 -7.76
N ALA A 114 6.12 11.28 -7.36
CA ALA A 114 7.37 11.31 -8.12
C ALA A 114 7.96 9.90 -8.26
N SER A 115 8.08 9.17 -7.16
CA SER A 115 8.62 7.81 -7.14
C SER A 115 7.77 6.83 -7.95
N CYS A 116 6.45 7.00 -7.91
CA CYS A 116 5.51 6.16 -8.65
C CYS A 116 5.63 6.36 -10.16
N ARG A 117 5.76 7.60 -10.62
CA ARG A 117 5.86 7.93 -12.06
C ARG A 117 7.05 7.28 -12.74
N GLU A 118 8.11 6.99 -12.01
CA GLU A 118 9.28 6.31 -12.55
C GLU A 118 9.04 4.82 -12.82
N ARG A 119 7.99 4.22 -12.24
CA ARG A 119 7.72 2.78 -12.29
C ARG A 119 6.38 2.38 -12.90
N VAL A 120 5.57 3.34 -13.25
CA VAL A 120 4.24 3.10 -13.83
C VAL A 120 4.33 2.69 -15.29
#